data_0ad4885a4851a05c27138fdeee34de46
#
_entry.id   0ad4885a4851a05c27138fdeee34de46
#
_cell.length_a   1.000
_cell.length_b   1.000
_cell.length_c   1.000
_cell.angle_alpha   90.00
_cell.angle_beta   90.00
_cell.angle_gamma   90.00
#
_symmetry.space_group_name_H-M   'P 1'
#
loop_
_entity.id
_entity.type
_entity.pdbx_description
1 polymer ?
#
loop_
_entity_poly.entity_id
_entity_poly.type
_entity_poly.pdbx_seq_one_letter_code
_entity_poly.pdbx_strand_id
1 'polypeptide(L)'
;MRNHLPSLPFWTLIVCSGNGFAQPPDLSGNWIRGSPTDSSFGGWDFTEEGQRAFDDYDFERDDPAYGCIAASWTRVWLNPNVLVQITQATDHVRLRYEWMDIDRTVPLVDPTSTDPERANINEMPAVGHSMAWYDGDTLVIDTIDFAPGYISTMGERAGLPQSRRMRTVERISRAEDALTIETTHQDPTYYRKPIVVSIPYTLSDYELLEYGCTPEEASIVSPN
;
A
#
# COMPACT_ATOMS: atom_id res chain seq x y z
N MET A 1 -66.75 -35.60 -36.17
CA MET A 1 -66.31 -35.21 -34.87
C MET A 1 -64.89 -34.71 -34.99
N ARG A 2 -64.70 -33.36 -34.96
CA ARG A 2 -63.37 -32.72 -35.08
C ARG A 2 -62.92 -32.27 -33.67
N ASN A 3 -61.86 -32.88 -33.16
CA ASN A 3 -61.26 -32.53 -31.88
C ASN A 3 -60.38 -31.29 -32.09
N HIS A 4 -60.74 -30.17 -31.46
CA HIS A 4 -59.87 -29.00 -31.29
C HIS A 4 -59.06 -29.18 -30.00
N LEU A 5 -57.72 -29.27 -30.14
CA LEU A 5 -56.80 -29.10 -29.03
C LEU A 5 -56.55 -27.59 -28.81
N PRO A 6 -56.55 -27.11 -27.54
CA PRO A 6 -56.20 -25.75 -27.27
C PRO A 6 -54.65 -25.55 -27.29
N SER A 7 -54.19 -24.52 -28.00
CA SER A 7 -52.81 -24.07 -27.97
C SER A 7 -52.48 -23.36 -26.69
N LEU A 8 -51.47 -23.89 -25.96
CA LEU A 8 -50.89 -23.25 -24.77
C LEU A 8 -50.00 -22.08 -25.18
N PRO A 9 -50.06 -20.92 -24.51
CA PRO A 9 -49.17 -19.81 -24.82
C PRO A 9 -47.75 -20.13 -24.32
N PHE A 10 -46.78 -19.93 -25.21
CA PHE A 10 -45.35 -19.94 -24.91
C PHE A 10 -45.04 -18.68 -24.08
N TRP A 11 -44.79 -18.89 -22.81
CA TRP A 11 -44.20 -17.82 -21.95
C TRP A 11 -42.70 -17.74 -22.25
N THR A 12 -42.28 -16.69 -22.94
CA THR A 12 -40.87 -16.38 -23.14
C THR A 12 -40.33 -15.82 -21.83
N LEU A 13 -39.53 -16.61 -21.13
CA LEU A 13 -38.73 -16.14 -19.99
C LEU A 13 -37.66 -15.17 -20.51
N ILE A 14 -37.88 -13.88 -20.31
CA ILE A 14 -36.84 -12.85 -20.48
C ILE A 14 -35.86 -13.02 -19.32
N VAL A 15 -34.74 -13.67 -19.56
CA VAL A 15 -33.60 -13.67 -18.64
C VAL A 15 -32.95 -12.29 -18.78
N CYS A 16 -33.28 -11.38 -17.86
CA CYS A 16 -32.50 -10.15 -17.68
C CYS A 16 -31.12 -10.56 -17.16
N SER A 17 -30.13 -10.61 -18.07
CA SER A 17 -28.72 -10.64 -17.69
C SER A 17 -28.40 -9.29 -17.08
N GLY A 18 -28.60 -9.15 -15.77
CA GLY A 18 -28.09 -8.01 -15.03
C GLY A 18 -26.57 -8.04 -15.13
N ASN A 19 -25.97 -7.03 -15.75
CA ASN A 19 -24.57 -6.73 -15.53
C ASN A 19 -24.43 -6.31 -14.06
N GLY A 20 -24.32 -7.28 -13.18
CA GLY A 20 -23.91 -7.03 -11.80
C GLY A 20 -22.48 -6.51 -11.88
N PHE A 21 -22.26 -5.23 -11.56
CA PHE A 21 -20.94 -4.78 -11.19
C PHE A 21 -20.52 -5.67 -10.03
N ALA A 22 -19.41 -6.39 -10.19
CA ALA A 22 -18.85 -7.18 -9.11
C ALA A 22 -18.63 -6.23 -7.92
N GLN A 23 -19.14 -6.61 -6.76
CA GLN A 23 -18.92 -5.82 -5.55
C GLN A 23 -17.40 -5.84 -5.28
N PRO A 24 -16.79 -4.69 -4.92
CA PRO A 24 -15.38 -4.66 -4.55
C PRO A 24 -15.09 -5.70 -3.46
N PRO A 25 -13.90 -6.33 -3.46
CA PRO A 25 -13.54 -7.30 -2.43
C PRO A 25 -13.54 -6.63 -1.06
N ASP A 26 -13.97 -7.36 -0.04
CA ASP A 26 -13.85 -6.90 1.34
C ASP A 26 -12.40 -7.13 1.81
N LEU A 27 -11.63 -6.05 1.88
CA LEU A 27 -10.25 -6.02 2.37
C LEU A 27 -10.18 -5.64 3.85
N SER A 28 -11.33 -5.33 4.49
CA SER A 28 -11.37 -4.88 5.88
C SER A 28 -10.84 -5.96 6.82
N GLY A 29 -10.09 -5.54 7.82
CA GLY A 29 -9.51 -6.43 8.83
C GLY A 29 -8.16 -5.96 9.31
N ASN A 30 -7.62 -6.75 10.24
CA ASN A 30 -6.27 -6.61 10.75
C ASN A 30 -5.39 -7.65 10.05
N TRP A 31 -4.30 -7.20 9.47
CA TRP A 31 -3.43 -8.01 8.63
C TRP A 31 -2.02 -8.04 9.18
N ILE A 32 -1.47 -9.24 9.39
CA ILE A 32 -0.10 -9.40 9.85
C ILE A 32 0.78 -9.90 8.70
N ARG A 33 1.95 -9.33 8.58
CA ARG A 33 2.88 -9.63 7.49
C ARG A 33 3.42 -11.05 7.58
N GLY A 34 3.33 -11.78 6.46
CA GLY A 34 4.09 -13.01 6.23
C GLY A 34 5.53 -12.73 5.78
N SER A 35 6.28 -13.79 5.54
CA SER A 35 7.59 -13.66 4.89
C SER A 35 7.40 -13.23 3.43
N PRO A 36 8.25 -12.35 2.89
CA PRO A 36 8.22 -12.01 1.47
C PRO A 36 8.35 -13.27 0.62
N THR A 37 7.48 -13.43 -0.37
CA THR A 37 7.51 -14.57 -1.29
C THR A 37 8.43 -14.34 -2.46
N ASP A 38 8.76 -13.08 -2.75
CA ASP A 38 9.59 -12.70 -3.87
C ASP A 38 11.03 -12.40 -3.40
N SER A 39 11.98 -13.14 -3.95
CA SER A 39 13.41 -12.91 -3.80
C SER A 39 13.92 -11.75 -4.66
N SER A 40 13.04 -11.11 -5.45
CA SER A 40 13.43 -10.01 -6.36
C SER A 40 13.76 -8.70 -5.64
N PHE A 41 13.48 -8.63 -4.33
CA PHE A 41 13.91 -7.48 -3.53
C PHE A 41 15.42 -7.53 -3.28
N GLY A 42 16.16 -7.10 -4.27
CA GLY A 42 17.62 -7.07 -4.33
C GLY A 42 18.10 -6.75 -5.74
N GLY A 43 19.39 -6.46 -5.90
CA GLY A 43 19.96 -6.18 -7.21
C GLY A 43 19.47 -4.86 -7.81
N TRP A 44 19.49 -3.81 -7.01
CA TRP A 44 19.04 -2.45 -7.37
C TRP A 44 19.85 -1.90 -8.54
N ASP A 45 19.16 -1.41 -9.55
CA ASP A 45 19.79 -0.73 -10.69
C ASP A 45 19.84 0.78 -10.40
N PHE A 46 20.82 1.20 -9.59
CA PHE A 46 20.99 2.59 -9.20
C PHE A 46 21.44 3.49 -10.34
N THR A 47 20.99 4.74 -10.34
CA THR A 47 21.69 5.84 -11.01
C THR A 47 23.01 6.14 -10.28
N GLU A 48 23.85 7.03 -10.82
CA GLU A 48 25.04 7.49 -10.10
C GLU A 48 24.70 8.21 -8.81
N GLU A 49 23.60 8.97 -8.79
CA GLU A 49 23.11 9.66 -7.61
C GLU A 49 22.56 8.66 -6.60
N GLY A 50 21.80 7.67 -7.05
CA GLY A 50 21.26 6.61 -6.19
C GLY A 50 22.37 5.78 -5.53
N GLN A 51 23.41 5.43 -6.29
CA GLN A 51 24.54 4.70 -5.72
C GLN A 51 25.27 5.51 -4.66
N ARG A 52 25.52 6.81 -4.92
CA ARG A 52 26.15 7.68 -3.92
C ARG A 52 25.31 7.83 -2.66
N ALA A 53 23.99 8.02 -2.81
CA ALA A 53 23.09 8.14 -1.67
C ALA A 53 23.02 6.85 -0.85
N PHE A 54 23.07 5.69 -1.52
CA PHE A 54 23.11 4.38 -0.87
C PHE A 54 24.43 4.15 -0.12
N ASP A 55 25.57 4.50 -0.74
CA ASP A 55 26.90 4.30 -0.15
C ASP A 55 27.19 5.25 1.02
N ASP A 56 26.57 6.45 1.02
CA ASP A 56 26.74 7.48 2.07
C ASP A 56 25.79 7.29 3.26
N TYR A 57 24.86 6.33 3.17
CA TYR A 57 23.89 6.10 4.23
C TYR A 57 24.56 5.61 5.50
N ASP A 58 24.25 6.28 6.61
CA ASP A 58 24.62 5.89 7.95
C ASP A 58 23.37 5.68 8.80
N PHE A 59 23.23 4.48 9.34
CA PHE A 59 22.01 4.07 10.05
C PHE A 59 21.73 4.94 11.28
N GLU A 60 22.76 5.29 12.06
CA GLU A 60 22.59 6.10 13.28
C GLU A 60 22.29 7.57 12.97
N ARG A 61 22.84 8.07 11.86
CA ARG A 61 22.66 9.46 11.42
C ARG A 61 21.35 9.67 10.68
N ASP A 62 21.01 8.72 9.79
CA ASP A 62 20.04 8.96 8.70
C ASP A 62 18.70 8.26 8.92
N ASP A 63 18.60 7.28 9.85
CA ASP A 63 17.30 6.66 10.13
C ASP A 63 16.42 7.60 10.98
N PRO A 64 15.35 8.17 10.40
CA PRO A 64 14.49 9.11 11.13
C PRO A 64 13.74 8.45 12.29
N ALA A 65 13.69 7.12 12.36
CA ALA A 65 13.06 6.39 13.44
C ALA A 65 13.73 6.66 14.79
N TYR A 66 15.02 7.01 14.81
CA TYR A 66 15.70 7.47 16.03
C TYR A 66 15.15 8.81 16.58
N GLY A 67 14.47 9.59 15.75
CA GLY A 67 13.75 10.79 16.16
C GLY A 67 12.24 10.60 16.29
N CYS A 68 11.75 9.36 16.32
CA CYS A 68 10.32 9.05 16.27
C CYS A 68 9.61 9.66 15.06
N ILE A 69 10.32 9.80 13.94
CA ILE A 69 9.77 10.29 12.69
C ILE A 69 9.57 9.12 11.76
N ALA A 70 8.37 8.98 11.22
CA ALA A 70 8.08 7.98 10.21
C ALA A 70 8.90 8.27 8.94
N ALA A 71 9.76 7.34 8.53
CA ALA A 71 10.59 7.50 7.34
C ALA A 71 9.74 7.57 6.07
N SER A 72 8.85 6.62 5.93
CA SER A 72 7.88 6.52 4.85
C SER A 72 6.93 5.35 5.16
N TRP A 73 5.70 5.39 4.67
CA TRP A 73 4.81 4.22 4.77
C TRP A 73 5.34 3.05 3.92
N THR A 74 6.11 3.30 2.89
CA THR A 74 6.72 2.25 2.06
C THR A 74 7.63 1.33 2.86
N ARG A 75 8.29 1.86 3.89
CA ARG A 75 9.10 1.09 4.82
C ARG A 75 8.25 0.10 5.64
N VAL A 76 7.01 0.45 5.94
CA VAL A 76 6.14 -0.39 6.77
C VAL A 76 5.92 -1.75 6.13
N TRP A 77 5.69 -1.80 4.81
CA TRP A 77 5.52 -3.06 4.08
C TRP A 77 6.73 -3.99 4.18
N LEU A 78 7.89 -3.45 4.54
CA LEU A 78 9.14 -4.22 4.67
C LEU A 78 9.44 -4.62 6.12
N ASN A 79 8.77 -4.05 7.10
CA ASN A 79 8.97 -4.38 8.50
C ASN A 79 8.28 -5.70 8.87
N PRO A 80 8.98 -6.64 9.51
CA PRO A 80 8.37 -7.86 10.03
C PRO A 80 7.46 -7.55 11.23
N ASN A 81 6.40 -8.36 11.38
CA ASN A 81 5.50 -8.34 12.54
C ASN A 81 4.75 -7.01 12.77
N VAL A 82 4.63 -6.19 11.74
CA VAL A 82 3.82 -4.97 11.80
C VAL A 82 2.41 -5.30 11.37
N LEU A 83 1.45 -4.92 12.20
CA LEU A 83 0.03 -5.06 11.89
C LEU A 83 -0.43 -3.86 11.06
N VAL A 84 -1.24 -4.16 10.07
CA VAL A 84 -1.94 -3.16 9.24
C VAL A 84 -3.43 -3.40 9.34
N GLN A 85 -4.17 -2.39 9.73
CA GLN A 85 -5.63 -2.40 9.72
C GLN A 85 -6.13 -1.71 8.46
N ILE A 86 -6.98 -2.41 7.70
CA ILE A 86 -7.68 -1.85 6.54
C ILE A 86 -9.14 -1.68 6.91
N THR A 87 -9.70 -0.51 6.62
CA THR A 87 -11.13 -0.21 6.73
C THR A 87 -11.61 0.39 5.42
N GLN A 88 -12.70 -0.14 4.87
CA GLN A 88 -13.29 0.33 3.63
C GLN A 88 -14.56 1.13 3.91
N ALA A 89 -14.68 2.27 3.25
CA ALA A 89 -15.89 3.07 3.16
C ALA A 89 -16.32 3.20 1.69
N THR A 90 -17.41 3.90 1.45
CA THR A 90 -17.96 4.06 0.08
C THR A 90 -17.10 4.98 -0.78
N ASP A 91 -16.40 5.93 -0.15
CA ASP A 91 -15.66 7.02 -0.79
C ASP A 91 -14.17 7.02 -0.46
N HIS A 92 -13.73 6.17 0.46
CA HIS A 92 -12.32 6.08 0.83
C HIS A 92 -11.94 4.69 1.39
N VAL A 93 -10.65 4.43 1.42
CA VAL A 93 -10.03 3.33 2.17
C VAL A 93 -9.08 3.93 3.19
N ARG A 94 -9.15 3.46 4.44
CA ARG A 94 -8.23 3.85 5.50
C ARG A 94 -7.29 2.72 5.82
N LEU A 95 -5.98 3.02 5.85
CA LEU A 95 -4.92 2.10 6.22
C LEU A 95 -4.21 2.66 7.46
N ARG A 96 -4.32 1.94 8.56
CA ARG A 96 -3.63 2.25 9.81
C ARG A 96 -2.51 1.24 10.03
N TYR A 97 -1.31 1.73 10.25
CA TYR A 97 -0.13 0.91 10.50
C TYR A 97 0.28 1.08 11.95
N GLU A 98 0.55 -0.05 12.61
CA GLU A 98 1.06 -0.04 13.98
C GLU A 98 2.41 0.67 14.08
N TRP A 99 3.26 0.53 13.04
CA TRP A 99 4.53 1.22 12.96
C TRP A 99 4.36 2.75 12.87
N MET A 100 4.91 3.46 13.86
CA MET A 100 4.91 4.93 13.93
C MET A 100 3.52 5.57 13.82
N ASP A 101 2.46 4.84 14.18
CA ASP A 101 1.07 5.31 14.15
C ASP A 101 0.65 5.92 12.81
N ILE A 102 1.22 5.42 11.70
CA ILE A 102 0.89 5.94 10.38
C ILE A 102 -0.59 5.66 10.08
N ASP A 103 -1.31 6.70 9.67
CA ASP A 103 -2.73 6.66 9.34
C ASP A 103 -2.95 7.32 7.97
N ARG A 104 -3.38 6.52 6.99
CA ARG A 104 -3.62 6.96 5.62
C ARG A 104 -5.10 6.81 5.29
N THR A 105 -5.80 7.90 5.05
CA THR A 105 -7.14 7.90 4.47
C THR A 105 -7.03 8.26 2.99
N VAL A 106 -7.31 7.30 2.12
CA VAL A 106 -7.11 7.39 0.67
C VAL A 106 -8.46 7.47 -0.03
N PRO A 107 -8.77 8.56 -0.75
CA PRO A 107 -10.04 8.69 -1.47
C PRO A 107 -10.15 7.66 -2.61
N LEU A 108 -11.34 7.09 -2.77
CA LEU A 108 -11.71 6.28 -3.92
C LEU A 108 -12.16 7.22 -5.04
N VAL A 109 -11.49 7.15 -6.18
CA VAL A 109 -11.72 8.04 -7.31
C VAL A 109 -11.98 7.27 -8.59
N ASP A 110 -12.57 7.92 -9.58
CA ASP A 110 -12.60 7.42 -10.95
C ASP A 110 -11.20 7.61 -11.57
N PRO A 111 -10.47 6.55 -11.91
CA PRO A 111 -9.13 6.64 -12.49
C PRO A 111 -9.09 7.32 -13.85
N THR A 112 -10.25 7.49 -14.50
CA THR A 112 -10.38 8.18 -15.79
C THR A 112 -10.57 9.69 -15.63
N SER A 113 -10.74 10.18 -14.39
CA SER A 113 -10.84 11.61 -14.11
C SER A 113 -9.58 12.35 -14.53
N THR A 114 -9.75 13.52 -15.11
CA THR A 114 -8.63 14.38 -15.52
C THR A 114 -7.95 15.11 -14.36
N ASP A 115 -8.65 15.21 -13.22
CA ASP A 115 -8.15 15.85 -12.00
C ASP A 115 -8.69 15.09 -10.78
N PRO A 116 -8.14 13.90 -10.50
CA PRO A 116 -8.59 13.10 -9.38
C PRO A 116 -8.13 13.70 -8.06
N GLU A 117 -9.04 13.69 -7.07
CA GLU A 117 -8.70 14.08 -5.71
C GLU A 117 -7.63 13.15 -5.14
N ARG A 118 -6.63 13.73 -4.47
CA ARG A 118 -5.61 12.99 -3.72
C ARG A 118 -5.66 13.40 -2.25
N ALA A 119 -5.57 12.42 -1.37
CA ALA A 119 -5.43 12.71 0.05
C ALA A 119 -4.15 13.50 0.28
N ASN A 120 -4.28 14.65 0.92
CA ASN A 120 -3.16 15.45 1.37
C ASN A 120 -2.99 15.24 2.88
N ILE A 121 -2.00 14.43 3.25
CA ILE A 121 -1.68 14.20 4.66
C ILE A 121 -0.59 15.20 5.05
N ASN A 122 -1.00 16.44 5.31
CA ASN A 122 -0.10 17.53 5.67
C ASN A 122 0.70 17.27 6.95
N GLU A 123 0.21 16.40 7.82
CA GLU A 123 0.83 16.06 9.09
C GLU A 123 1.94 15.01 8.96
N MET A 124 1.96 14.25 7.87
CA MET A 124 2.95 13.21 7.60
C MET A 124 3.50 13.31 6.16
N PRO A 125 4.40 14.25 5.86
CA PRO A 125 4.90 14.45 4.49
C PRO A 125 5.59 13.22 3.89
N ALA A 126 6.08 12.31 4.73
CA ALA A 126 6.72 11.07 4.30
C ALA A 126 5.75 10.05 3.67
N VAL A 127 4.44 10.21 3.82
CA VAL A 127 3.45 9.29 3.24
C VAL A 127 2.93 9.72 1.87
N GLY A 128 3.28 10.92 1.40
CA GLY A 128 2.90 11.41 0.07
C GLY A 128 1.41 11.70 -0.09
N HIS A 129 0.97 11.86 -1.34
CA HIS A 129 -0.42 12.11 -1.72
C HIS A 129 -0.97 10.92 -2.50
N SER A 130 -2.00 10.30 -1.97
CA SER A 130 -2.56 9.04 -2.48
C SER A 130 -3.96 9.21 -3.06
N MET A 131 -4.27 8.41 -4.07
CA MET A 131 -5.63 8.15 -4.56
C MET A 131 -5.79 6.66 -4.80
N ALA A 132 -7.03 6.16 -4.80
CA ALA A 132 -7.29 4.74 -5.01
C ALA A 132 -8.47 4.49 -5.94
N TRP A 133 -8.48 3.31 -6.56
CA TRP A 133 -9.60 2.77 -7.34
C TRP A 133 -9.59 1.25 -7.32
N TYR A 134 -10.68 0.64 -7.75
CA TYR A 134 -10.73 -0.81 -7.98
C TYR A 134 -10.49 -1.14 -9.45
N ASP A 135 -9.56 -2.08 -9.70
CA ASP A 135 -9.30 -2.70 -10.99
C ASP A 135 -9.73 -4.18 -10.87
N GLY A 136 -10.98 -4.46 -11.20
CA GLY A 136 -11.60 -5.74 -10.87
C GLY A 136 -11.63 -6.00 -9.37
N ASP A 137 -11.05 -7.10 -8.93
CA ASP A 137 -10.96 -7.51 -7.52
C ASP A 137 -9.70 -6.99 -6.82
N THR A 138 -9.00 -6.03 -7.41
CA THR A 138 -7.76 -5.47 -6.86
C THR A 138 -7.96 -4.00 -6.51
N LEU A 139 -7.67 -3.63 -5.26
CA LEU A 139 -7.52 -2.23 -4.87
C LEU A 139 -6.17 -1.73 -5.37
N VAL A 140 -6.17 -0.65 -6.13
CA VAL A 140 -4.97 0.04 -6.60
C VAL A 140 -4.85 1.36 -5.88
N ILE A 141 -3.69 1.62 -5.29
CA ILE A 141 -3.37 2.91 -4.64
C ILE A 141 -2.17 3.51 -5.37
N ASP A 142 -2.32 4.74 -5.84
CA ASP A 142 -1.26 5.50 -6.51
C ASP A 142 -0.85 6.68 -5.65
N THR A 143 0.44 6.74 -5.31
CA THR A 143 0.99 7.74 -4.39
C THR A 143 2.15 8.49 -5.06
N ILE A 144 2.13 9.82 -4.93
CA ILE A 144 3.16 10.76 -5.42
C ILE A 144 3.52 11.77 -4.33
N ASP A 145 4.44 12.68 -4.63
CA ASP A 145 4.83 13.83 -3.79
C ASP A 145 5.34 13.42 -2.40
N PHE A 146 6.14 12.37 -2.36
CA PHE A 146 6.83 11.96 -1.14
C PHE A 146 7.83 13.04 -0.67
N ALA A 147 7.97 13.20 0.64
CA ALA A 147 9.16 13.85 1.17
C ALA A 147 10.39 12.97 0.87
N PRO A 148 11.59 13.57 0.73
CA PRO A 148 12.83 12.79 0.69
C PRO A 148 12.96 11.92 1.92
N GLY A 149 13.43 10.69 1.74
CA GLY A 149 13.55 9.71 2.82
C GLY A 149 14.09 8.38 2.31
N TYR A 150 13.61 7.29 2.87
CA TYR A 150 14.11 5.96 2.56
C TYR A 150 12.97 4.94 2.42
N ILE A 151 13.03 4.12 1.38
CA ILE A 151 12.16 2.96 1.19
C ILE A 151 12.50 1.89 2.23
N SER A 152 13.78 1.74 2.58
CA SER A 152 14.26 0.84 3.62
C SER A 152 15.44 1.47 4.33
N THR A 153 15.55 1.25 5.64
CA THR A 153 16.59 1.82 6.51
C THR A 153 17.35 0.78 7.33
N MET A 154 17.00 -0.50 7.26
CA MET A 154 17.59 -1.54 8.10
C MET A 154 18.11 -2.75 7.32
N GLY A 155 19.15 -3.40 7.86
CA GLY A 155 19.75 -4.62 7.35
C GLY A 155 20.50 -4.42 6.02
N GLU A 156 20.63 -5.46 5.23
CA GLU A 156 21.31 -5.44 3.92
C GLU A 156 20.63 -4.51 2.88
N ARG A 157 19.48 -3.95 3.24
CA ARG A 157 18.66 -3.08 2.42
C ARG A 157 18.62 -1.65 2.97
N ALA A 158 19.52 -1.36 3.90
CA ALA A 158 19.62 -0.05 4.51
C ALA A 158 20.00 1.01 3.48
N GLY A 159 19.45 2.21 3.64
CA GLY A 159 19.77 3.35 2.80
C GLY A 159 19.18 3.32 1.40
N LEU A 160 18.13 2.54 1.14
CA LEU A 160 17.40 2.65 -0.12
C LEU A 160 16.72 4.02 -0.23
N PRO A 161 17.29 4.99 -0.97
CA PRO A 161 16.82 6.36 -0.94
C PRO A 161 15.48 6.53 -1.66
N GLN A 162 14.74 7.54 -1.22
CA GLN A 162 13.47 7.98 -1.78
C GLN A 162 13.52 9.47 -2.05
N SER A 163 13.23 9.90 -3.29
CA SER A 163 13.17 11.31 -3.65
C SER A 163 11.72 11.83 -3.74
N ARG A 164 11.58 13.15 -3.91
CA ARG A 164 10.27 13.78 -4.21
C ARG A 164 9.67 13.34 -5.54
N ARG A 165 10.47 12.74 -6.43
CA ARG A 165 10.02 12.26 -7.75
C ARG A 165 9.55 10.81 -7.71
N MET A 166 9.59 10.19 -6.53
CA MET A 166 9.07 8.83 -6.39
C MET A 166 7.57 8.81 -6.63
N ARG A 167 7.15 7.80 -7.38
CA ARG A 167 5.76 7.36 -7.48
C ARG A 167 5.70 5.92 -7.03
N THR A 168 4.70 5.59 -6.24
CA THR A 168 4.47 4.23 -5.79
C THR A 168 3.06 3.80 -6.15
N VAL A 169 2.96 2.60 -6.73
CA VAL A 169 1.68 1.95 -7.00
C VAL A 169 1.60 0.69 -6.14
N GLU A 170 0.58 0.60 -5.32
CA GLU A 170 0.23 -0.60 -4.54
C GLU A 170 -0.93 -1.31 -5.23
N ARG A 171 -0.84 -2.61 -5.36
CA ARG A 171 -1.93 -3.49 -5.81
C ARG A 171 -2.25 -4.47 -4.69
N ILE A 172 -3.43 -4.34 -4.12
CA ILE A 172 -3.86 -5.10 -2.96
C ILE A 172 -4.99 -6.04 -3.37
N SER A 173 -4.75 -7.33 -3.24
CA SER A 173 -5.73 -8.37 -3.55
C SER A 173 -5.91 -9.32 -2.39
N ARG A 174 -7.13 -9.87 -2.23
CA ARG A 174 -7.47 -10.81 -1.18
C ARG A 174 -7.93 -12.14 -1.76
N ALA A 175 -7.45 -13.22 -1.18
CA ALA A 175 -7.94 -14.57 -1.40
C ALA A 175 -8.17 -15.23 -0.03
N GLU A 176 -9.43 -15.40 0.36
CA GLU A 176 -9.86 -15.92 1.68
C GLU A 176 -9.22 -15.09 2.83
N ASP A 177 -8.37 -15.70 3.65
CA ASP A 177 -7.67 -15.07 4.78
C ASP A 177 -6.25 -14.62 4.42
N ALA A 178 -5.92 -14.59 3.15
CA ALA A 178 -4.65 -14.10 2.63
C ALA A 178 -4.84 -12.80 1.86
N LEU A 179 -3.95 -11.84 2.12
CA LEU A 179 -3.83 -10.58 1.38
C LEU A 179 -2.47 -10.56 0.69
N THR A 180 -2.42 -10.18 -0.56
CA THR A 180 -1.17 -9.92 -1.27
C THR A 180 -1.08 -8.44 -1.58
N ILE A 181 0.05 -7.84 -1.20
CA ILE A 181 0.38 -6.46 -1.51
C ILE A 181 1.59 -6.46 -2.42
N GLU A 182 1.37 -6.10 -3.69
CA GLU A 182 2.43 -5.83 -4.64
C GLU A 182 2.64 -4.34 -4.73
N THR A 183 3.86 -3.90 -4.47
CA THR A 183 4.25 -2.50 -4.48
C THR A 183 5.31 -2.26 -5.54
N THR A 184 5.06 -1.30 -6.44
CA THR A 184 6.02 -0.85 -7.46
C THR A 184 6.47 0.57 -7.14
N HIS A 185 7.76 0.73 -6.83
CA HIS A 185 8.40 2.03 -6.61
C HIS A 185 9.12 2.48 -7.87
N GLN A 186 8.79 3.66 -8.36
CA GLN A 186 9.44 4.31 -9.50
C GLN A 186 10.06 5.63 -9.03
N ASP A 187 11.38 5.67 -8.92
CA ASP A 187 12.11 6.89 -8.57
C ASP A 187 13.27 7.11 -9.56
N PRO A 188 13.06 7.89 -10.63
CA PRO A 188 14.07 8.08 -11.66
C PRO A 188 15.29 8.90 -11.19
N THR A 189 15.23 9.47 -9.99
CA THR A 189 16.40 10.14 -9.38
C THR A 189 17.42 9.10 -8.95
N TYR A 190 16.96 8.03 -8.30
CA TYR A 190 17.85 7.06 -7.66
C TYR A 190 17.92 5.72 -8.37
N TYR A 191 16.91 5.33 -9.15
CA TYR A 191 16.83 4.01 -9.77
C TYR A 191 16.59 4.12 -11.28
N ARG A 192 17.31 3.29 -12.07
CA ARG A 192 17.08 3.15 -13.52
C ARG A 192 15.90 2.25 -13.86
N LYS A 193 15.53 1.36 -12.93
CA LYS A 193 14.39 0.46 -13.05
C LYS A 193 13.50 0.53 -11.81
N PRO A 194 12.21 0.26 -11.94
CA PRO A 194 11.32 0.15 -10.79
C PRO A 194 11.78 -0.93 -9.82
N ILE A 195 11.55 -0.70 -8.53
CA ILE A 195 11.66 -1.72 -7.49
C ILE A 195 10.26 -2.31 -7.30
N VAL A 196 10.12 -3.62 -7.44
CA VAL A 196 8.86 -4.33 -7.22
C VAL A 196 9.02 -5.24 -6.01
N VAL A 197 8.05 -5.20 -5.11
CA VAL A 197 8.01 -6.01 -3.89
C VAL A 197 6.63 -6.62 -3.77
N SER A 198 6.56 -7.93 -3.55
CA SER A 198 5.31 -8.63 -3.27
C SER A 198 5.38 -9.27 -1.89
N ILE A 199 4.43 -8.93 -1.03
CA ILE A 199 4.41 -9.37 0.37
C ILE A 199 3.05 -9.97 0.68
N PRO A 200 3.00 -11.22 1.20
CA PRO A 200 1.80 -11.82 1.71
C PRO A 200 1.51 -11.30 3.12
N TYR A 201 0.24 -11.15 3.41
CA TYR A 201 -0.32 -10.87 4.72
C TYR A 201 -1.37 -11.92 5.05
N THR A 202 -1.55 -12.20 6.32
CA THR A 202 -2.58 -13.12 6.82
C THR A 202 -3.53 -12.36 7.73
N LEU A 203 -4.81 -12.66 7.66
CA LEU A 203 -5.81 -12.12 8.57
C LEU A 203 -5.45 -12.47 10.01
N SER A 204 -5.63 -11.52 10.92
CA SER A 204 -5.19 -11.63 12.30
C SER A 204 -6.29 -11.19 13.26
N ASP A 205 -6.37 -11.86 14.41
CA ASP A 205 -7.23 -11.50 15.54
C ASP A 205 -6.57 -10.46 16.46
N TYR A 206 -5.32 -10.09 16.21
CA TYR A 206 -4.62 -9.10 17.03
C TYR A 206 -5.22 -7.72 16.80
N GLU A 207 -5.34 -6.98 17.90
CA GLU A 207 -5.74 -5.58 17.84
C GLU A 207 -4.55 -4.71 17.46
N LEU A 208 -4.84 -3.64 16.71
CA LEU A 208 -3.85 -2.62 16.38
C LEU A 208 -3.50 -1.86 17.66
N LEU A 209 -2.22 -1.88 18.05
CA LEU A 209 -1.71 -1.14 19.18
C LEU A 209 -1.15 0.22 18.74
N GLU A 210 -1.09 1.17 19.67
CA GLU A 210 -0.37 2.41 19.46
C GLU A 210 1.13 2.14 19.56
N TYR A 211 1.91 2.65 18.61
CA TYR A 211 3.37 2.59 18.66
C TYR A 211 3.92 3.47 19.78
N GLY A 212 3.32 4.64 19.94
CA GLY A 212 3.53 5.53 21.08
C GLY A 212 4.96 6.06 21.22
N CYS A 213 5.76 6.08 20.14
CA CYS A 213 7.13 6.59 20.19
C CYS A 213 7.14 8.09 20.49
N THR A 214 7.97 8.51 21.45
CA THR A 214 8.19 9.93 21.76
C THR A 214 9.64 10.33 21.48
N PRO A 215 9.92 11.58 21.05
CA PRO A 215 11.29 12.06 20.83
C PRO A 215 12.19 11.94 22.08
N GLU A 216 11.60 12.04 23.26
CA GLU A 216 12.32 11.88 24.55
C GLU A 216 12.82 10.44 24.71
N GLU A 217 12.01 9.44 24.37
CA GLU A 217 12.39 8.03 24.41
C GLU A 217 13.44 7.71 23.37
N ALA A 218 13.30 8.25 22.15
CA ALA A 218 14.27 8.07 21.09
C ALA A 218 15.67 8.62 21.46
N SER A 219 15.73 9.74 22.17
CA SER A 219 16.99 10.37 22.60
C SER A 219 17.78 9.56 23.62
N ILE A 220 17.13 8.63 24.33
CA ILE A 220 17.78 7.77 25.34
C ILE A 220 18.61 6.66 24.66
N VAL A 221 18.28 6.31 23.43
CA VAL A 221 18.92 5.19 22.71
C VAL A 221 20.13 5.63 21.89
N SER A 222 20.31 6.94 21.65
CA SER A 222 21.53 7.49 21.02
C SER A 222 22.63 7.65 22.04
N PRO A 223 23.68 6.81 22.04
CA PRO A 223 24.86 7.09 22.84
C PRO A 223 25.58 8.31 22.29
N ASN A 224 25.82 9.32 23.13
CA ASN A 224 26.67 10.46 22.84
C ASN A 224 28.09 10.03 22.45
#